data_aa63c193ebaa773ed4d7112e75461460
#
_entry.id   aa63c193ebaa773ed4d7112e75461460
#
_cell.length_a   1.000
_cell.length_b   1.000
_cell.length_c   1.000
_cell.angle_alpha   90.00
_cell.angle_beta   90.00
_cell.angle_gamma   90.00
#
_symmetry.space_group_name_H-M   'P 1'
#
loop_
_entity.id
_entity.type
_entity.pdbx_description
1 polymer ?
#
loop_
_entity_poly.entity_id
_entity_poly.type
_entity_poly.pdbx_seq_one_letter_code
_entity_poly.pdbx_strand_id
1 'polypeptide(L)'
;MRTLSPLWCCATLLGVWGVSAQAHTKSETHSVWQIAGTVVRLSFTIPLPESKRLARSDEDQPPDARVLEYLRLHVSVGSRGGPCGAAPGRALAATSQFRRFETTFTCPSGADIKLRSSAFFELVPSHVTFAQIETGDGQFIEQIFSRDQQELDASAGDAQLRDAGFLEYVRLGIMHILTGPDHMSFLLGLVLISRRLRDLVFVVTGFTIGHSITLALAVTGILRPHAEYIDALVALTIAMIGAENIAVATHRPGTVAAGIGLPLLAMAAVSFAGIGTLPPLLLFGAALFCANYLMLSGHMRDAGRLRLIVTLVFGLIHGFGFAATLLEMQLPAQKLAQILVGFNIGVEIGQLSLVLTLMGLVGLAVRNKLSLPRPIVVDAVAAGLVAVGTYWFVSRSYV
;
A
#
# COMPACT_ATOMS: atom_id res chain seq x y z
N MET A 1 -48.25 -20.12 -15.13
CA MET A 1 -47.40 -19.16 -14.41
C MET A 1 -45.97 -19.54 -14.67
N ARG A 2 -45.26 -18.82 -15.55
CA ARG A 2 -43.88 -19.12 -15.96
C ARG A 2 -42.96 -18.47 -14.94
N THR A 3 -42.16 -19.28 -14.23
CA THR A 3 -41.11 -18.83 -13.32
C THR A 3 -39.96 -18.21 -14.14
N LEU A 4 -39.82 -16.89 -14.04
CA LEU A 4 -38.65 -16.16 -14.56
C LEU A 4 -37.41 -16.66 -13.81
N SER A 5 -36.42 -17.16 -14.57
CA SER A 5 -35.19 -17.71 -14.02
C SER A 5 -34.33 -16.61 -13.32
N PRO A 6 -33.71 -16.93 -12.20
CA PRO A 6 -32.90 -15.94 -11.42
C PRO A 6 -31.65 -15.39 -12.14
N LEU A 7 -31.35 -15.86 -13.34
CA LEU A 7 -30.22 -15.41 -14.15
C LEU A 7 -30.36 -13.99 -14.73
N TRP A 8 -31.56 -13.45 -14.84
CA TRP A 8 -31.77 -12.09 -15.36
C TRP A 8 -31.60 -10.98 -14.34
N CYS A 9 -31.74 -11.27 -13.04
CA CYS A 9 -31.47 -10.28 -11.99
C CYS A 9 -29.97 -10.00 -11.76
N CYS A 10 -29.07 -10.95 -12.06
CA CYS A 10 -27.62 -10.71 -11.94
C CYS A 10 -27.06 -9.85 -13.09
N ALA A 11 -27.66 -9.91 -14.27
CA ALA A 11 -27.18 -9.16 -15.44
C ALA A 11 -27.49 -7.65 -15.35
N THR A 12 -28.53 -7.25 -14.65
CA THR A 12 -28.92 -5.84 -14.49
C THR A 12 -28.16 -5.13 -13.38
N LEU A 13 -27.60 -5.86 -12.39
CA LEU A 13 -26.75 -5.29 -11.35
C LEU A 13 -25.28 -5.05 -11.80
N LEU A 14 -24.84 -5.74 -12.86
CA LEU A 14 -23.51 -5.54 -13.44
C LEU A 14 -23.45 -4.33 -14.40
N GLY A 15 -24.57 -3.79 -14.83
CA GLY A 15 -24.65 -2.69 -15.79
C GLY A 15 -24.53 -1.28 -15.19
N VAL A 16 -24.53 -1.12 -13.86
CA VAL A 16 -24.54 0.21 -13.21
C VAL A 16 -23.17 0.62 -12.63
N TRP A 17 -22.18 -0.26 -12.63
CA TRP A 17 -20.86 0.03 -12.07
C TRP A 17 -19.76 0.14 -13.14
N GLY A 18 -20.10 0.77 -14.26
CA GLY A 18 -19.12 1.30 -15.23
C GLY A 18 -18.45 2.59 -14.75
N VAL A 19 -18.37 2.83 -13.44
CA VAL A 19 -17.40 3.74 -12.87
C VAL A 19 -16.08 2.97 -12.93
N SER A 20 -15.18 3.40 -13.81
CA SER A 20 -13.77 3.00 -13.74
C SER A 20 -13.34 3.10 -12.28
N ALA A 21 -13.29 1.97 -11.57
CA ALA A 21 -12.60 1.85 -10.30
C ALA A 21 -11.11 1.97 -10.62
N GLN A 22 -10.68 3.16 -10.98
CA GLN A 22 -9.31 3.55 -10.76
C GLN A 22 -9.13 3.35 -9.26
N ALA A 23 -8.44 2.28 -8.89
CA ALA A 23 -7.80 2.23 -7.60
C ALA A 23 -7.07 3.57 -7.51
N HIS A 24 -7.57 4.48 -6.66
CA HIS A 24 -6.87 5.71 -6.36
C HIS A 24 -5.59 5.26 -5.64
N THR A 25 -4.57 4.91 -6.42
CA THR A 25 -3.21 4.92 -5.91
C THR A 25 -3.06 6.32 -5.36
N LYS A 26 -2.85 6.43 -4.05
CA LYS A 26 -2.53 7.71 -3.43
C LYS A 26 -1.42 8.31 -4.26
N SER A 27 -1.69 9.48 -4.84
CA SER A 27 -0.66 10.23 -5.53
C SER A 27 0.28 10.77 -4.46
N GLU A 28 1.47 10.22 -4.39
CA GLU A 28 2.47 10.61 -3.39
C GLU A 28 3.88 10.60 -3.97
N THR A 29 4.72 11.50 -3.47
CA THR A 29 6.15 11.53 -3.74
C THR A 29 6.92 11.73 -2.44
N HIS A 30 8.22 11.50 -2.46
CA HIS A 30 9.09 11.67 -1.31
C HIS A 30 10.22 12.64 -1.63
N SER A 31 10.56 13.51 -0.69
CA SER A 31 11.67 14.44 -0.82
C SER A 31 12.52 14.43 0.44
N VAL A 32 13.84 14.33 0.26
CA VAL A 32 14.82 14.42 1.34
C VAL A 32 15.64 15.69 1.14
N TRP A 33 15.63 16.55 2.14
CA TRP A 33 16.29 17.84 2.13
C TRP A 33 17.43 17.84 3.15
N GLN A 34 18.66 17.90 2.70
CA GLN A 34 19.83 17.99 3.57
C GLN A 34 20.36 19.42 3.58
N ILE A 35 20.30 20.08 4.74
CA ILE A 35 20.68 21.47 4.92
C ILE A 35 22.01 21.52 5.64
N ALA A 36 23.05 22.00 4.95
CA ALA A 36 24.40 22.17 5.48
C ALA A 36 24.88 23.62 5.27
N GLY A 37 24.63 24.49 6.25
CA GLY A 37 24.94 25.91 6.14
C GLY A 37 24.20 26.59 5.00
N THR A 38 24.91 27.06 3.99
CA THR A 38 24.35 27.72 2.79
C THR A 38 24.01 26.75 1.66
N VAL A 39 24.24 25.46 1.82
CA VAL A 39 23.98 24.43 0.80
C VAL A 39 22.81 23.58 1.22
N VAL A 40 21.82 23.45 0.33
CA VAL A 40 20.66 22.58 0.49
C VAL A 40 20.67 21.56 -0.62
N ARG A 41 20.78 20.27 -0.27
CA ARG A 41 20.69 19.16 -1.22
C ARG A 41 19.29 18.55 -1.15
N LEU A 42 18.65 18.42 -2.28
CA LEU A 42 17.35 17.77 -2.44
C LEU A 42 17.55 16.44 -3.16
N SER A 43 17.03 15.36 -2.58
CA SER A 43 16.76 14.10 -3.27
C SER A 43 15.25 13.93 -3.40
N PHE A 44 14.73 13.88 -4.64
CA PHE A 44 13.31 13.79 -4.93
C PHE A 44 13.01 12.43 -5.56
N THR A 45 12.16 11.64 -4.91
CA THR A 45 11.81 10.26 -5.31
C THR A 45 10.36 10.22 -5.79
N ILE A 46 10.16 9.72 -7.01
CA ILE A 46 8.88 9.71 -7.72
C ILE A 46 8.52 8.26 -8.06
N PRO A 47 7.37 7.73 -7.62
CA PRO A 47 6.85 6.45 -8.09
C PRO A 47 6.64 6.44 -9.61
N LEU A 48 6.86 5.32 -10.29
CA LEU A 48 6.70 5.22 -11.74
C LEU A 48 5.31 5.67 -12.23
N PRO A 49 4.18 5.31 -11.57
CA PRO A 49 2.86 5.79 -11.98
C PRO A 49 2.73 7.32 -11.96
N GLU A 50 3.36 7.99 -10.97
CA GLU A 50 3.36 9.44 -10.88
C GLU A 50 4.30 10.06 -11.92
N SER A 51 5.47 9.47 -12.14
CA SER A 51 6.39 9.88 -13.19
C SER A 51 5.74 9.82 -14.59
N LYS A 52 4.95 8.77 -14.85
CA LYS A 52 4.24 8.57 -16.13
C LYS A 52 3.27 9.72 -16.46
N ARG A 53 2.75 10.44 -15.46
CA ARG A 53 1.88 11.62 -15.67
C ARG A 53 2.58 12.76 -16.40
N LEU A 54 3.91 12.78 -16.38
CA LEU A 54 4.75 13.74 -17.13
C LEU A 54 5.13 13.25 -18.52
N ALA A 55 4.76 12.02 -18.90
CA ALA A 55 5.03 11.45 -20.21
C ALA A 55 4.07 12.02 -21.27
N ARG A 56 4.51 12.02 -22.53
CA ARG A 56 3.64 12.27 -23.68
C ARG A 56 2.85 11.00 -24.00
N SER A 57 1.82 11.14 -24.82
CA SER A 57 0.93 10.03 -25.17
C SER A 57 1.60 8.87 -25.93
N ASP A 58 2.77 9.11 -26.50
CA ASP A 58 3.59 8.16 -27.26
C ASP A 58 4.76 7.57 -26.43
N GLU A 59 4.89 7.97 -25.16
CA GLU A 59 5.98 7.54 -24.27
C GLU A 59 5.43 6.68 -23.12
N ASP A 60 6.13 5.62 -22.78
CA ASP A 60 5.80 4.85 -21.57
C ASP A 60 6.25 5.57 -20.29
N GLN A 61 7.43 6.20 -20.32
CA GLN A 61 7.96 7.05 -19.25
C GLN A 61 8.59 8.32 -19.83
N PRO A 62 8.51 9.46 -19.10
CA PRO A 62 9.17 10.69 -19.56
C PRO A 62 10.71 10.54 -19.44
N PRO A 63 11.51 11.15 -20.34
CA PRO A 63 12.96 11.19 -20.19
C PRO A 63 13.38 11.95 -18.94
N ASP A 64 14.53 11.58 -18.32
CA ASP A 64 15.06 12.22 -17.11
C ASP A 64 15.18 13.75 -17.22
N ALA A 65 15.60 14.24 -18.39
CA ALA A 65 15.74 15.67 -18.64
C ALA A 65 14.41 16.42 -18.48
N ARG A 66 13.27 15.82 -18.88
CA ARG A 66 11.94 16.43 -18.72
C ARG A 66 11.52 16.46 -17.27
N VAL A 67 11.76 15.38 -16.51
CA VAL A 67 11.45 15.34 -15.10
C VAL A 67 12.29 16.36 -14.32
N LEU A 68 13.57 16.47 -14.62
CA LEU A 68 14.46 17.46 -14.01
C LEU A 68 14.03 18.89 -14.31
N GLU A 69 13.63 19.17 -15.55
CA GLU A 69 13.10 20.50 -15.91
C GLU A 69 11.78 20.79 -15.20
N TYR A 70 10.90 19.79 -15.10
CA TYR A 70 9.66 19.90 -14.34
C TYR A 70 9.94 20.23 -12.86
N LEU A 71 10.84 19.47 -12.20
CA LEU A 71 11.22 19.73 -10.82
C LEU A 71 11.85 21.10 -10.63
N ARG A 72 12.68 21.55 -11.57
CA ARG A 72 13.30 22.88 -11.55
C ARG A 72 12.27 24.02 -11.52
N LEU A 73 11.11 23.84 -12.14
CA LEU A 73 10.02 24.82 -12.17
C LEU A 73 9.14 24.78 -10.91
N HIS A 74 9.03 23.62 -10.28
CA HIS A 74 8.07 23.38 -9.18
C HIS A 74 8.71 23.29 -7.81
N VAL A 75 10.04 23.26 -7.73
CA VAL A 75 10.78 23.15 -6.46
C VAL A 75 11.78 24.29 -6.35
N SER A 76 11.77 24.97 -5.23
CA SER A 76 12.68 26.08 -4.97
C SER A 76 13.07 26.19 -3.50
N VAL A 77 14.18 26.85 -3.23
CA VAL A 77 14.67 27.15 -1.88
C VAL A 77 14.89 28.66 -1.76
N GLY A 78 14.45 29.22 -0.66
CA GLY A 78 14.71 30.60 -0.28
C GLY A 78 15.52 30.67 1.02
N SER A 79 16.16 31.82 1.25
CA SER A 79 16.86 32.12 2.50
C SER A 79 16.65 33.59 2.86
N ARG A 80 17.09 34.03 4.06
CA ARG A 80 17.04 35.44 4.48
C ARG A 80 17.68 36.39 3.46
N GLY A 81 18.69 35.91 2.73
CA GLY A 81 19.40 36.72 1.73
C GLY A 81 18.76 36.72 0.33
N GLY A 82 17.62 36.02 0.15
CA GLY A 82 16.93 35.89 -1.14
C GLY A 82 16.85 34.46 -1.67
N PRO A 83 16.43 34.27 -2.92
CA PRO A 83 16.29 32.94 -3.50
C PRO A 83 17.65 32.25 -3.69
N CYS A 84 17.69 30.93 -3.51
CA CYS A 84 18.88 30.12 -3.68
C CYS A 84 19.04 29.70 -5.14
N GLY A 85 20.29 29.70 -5.63
CA GLY A 85 20.61 29.23 -6.98
C GLY A 85 20.58 27.71 -7.05
N ALA A 86 19.82 27.15 -8.00
CA ALA A 86 19.75 25.72 -8.25
C ALA A 86 20.86 25.28 -9.21
N ALA A 87 21.64 24.26 -8.86
CA ALA A 87 22.55 23.58 -9.76
C ALA A 87 21.79 22.65 -10.73
N PRO A 88 22.39 22.26 -11.86
CA PRO A 88 21.84 21.22 -12.72
C PRO A 88 21.57 19.94 -11.94
N GLY A 89 20.34 19.43 -12.05
CA GLY A 89 19.96 18.18 -11.39
C GLY A 89 20.46 16.96 -12.15
N ARG A 90 20.49 15.82 -11.46
CA ARG A 90 20.86 14.51 -12.03
C ARG A 90 19.93 13.41 -11.57
N ALA A 91 19.75 12.39 -12.40
CA ALA A 91 19.08 11.16 -11.99
C ALA A 91 20.02 10.29 -11.15
N LEU A 92 19.48 9.66 -10.13
CA LEU A 92 20.17 8.69 -9.28
C LEU A 92 19.58 7.29 -9.45
N ALA A 93 20.36 6.27 -9.06
CA ALA A 93 19.84 4.92 -8.98
C ALA A 93 18.70 4.82 -7.96
N ALA A 94 17.61 4.17 -8.33
CA ALA A 94 16.47 3.86 -7.49
C ALA A 94 16.02 2.41 -7.72
N THR A 95 15.07 1.90 -6.94
CA THR A 95 14.46 0.60 -7.20
C THR A 95 13.59 0.63 -8.46
N SER A 96 13.22 -0.52 -8.99
CA SER A 96 12.48 -0.64 -10.27
C SER A 96 11.13 0.09 -10.29
N GLN A 97 10.56 0.42 -9.14
CA GLN A 97 9.26 1.09 -9.01
C GLN A 97 9.35 2.61 -8.82
N PHE A 98 10.57 3.15 -8.68
CA PHE A 98 10.79 4.57 -8.38
C PHE A 98 11.84 5.16 -9.30
N ARG A 99 11.77 6.49 -9.46
CA ARG A 99 12.83 7.30 -10.05
C ARG A 99 13.28 8.33 -9.03
N ARG A 100 14.58 8.54 -8.92
CA ARG A 100 15.17 9.47 -7.96
C ARG A 100 16.00 10.51 -8.68
N PHE A 101 15.82 11.76 -8.27
CA PHE A 101 16.51 12.91 -8.84
C PHE A 101 17.15 13.73 -7.73
N GLU A 102 18.36 14.21 -7.96
CA GLU A 102 19.09 15.05 -7.02
C GLU A 102 19.33 16.43 -7.60
N THR A 103 19.14 17.46 -6.78
CA THR A 103 19.46 18.84 -7.10
C THR A 103 20.08 19.52 -5.88
N THR A 104 21.06 20.39 -6.08
CA THR A 104 21.71 21.15 -5.02
C THR A 104 21.39 22.62 -5.17
N PHE A 105 21.00 23.26 -4.08
CA PHE A 105 20.76 24.71 -4.03
C PHE A 105 21.87 25.37 -3.22
N THR A 106 22.36 26.51 -3.70
CA THR A 106 23.31 27.36 -2.99
C THR A 106 22.63 28.65 -2.60
N CYS A 107 22.54 28.91 -1.30
CA CYS A 107 21.82 30.02 -0.72
C CYS A 107 22.77 31.18 -0.38
N PRO A 108 22.32 32.44 -0.52
CA PRO A 108 23.09 33.60 -0.07
C PRO A 108 23.31 33.63 1.44
N SER A 109 22.42 33.01 2.22
CA SER A 109 22.50 32.87 3.68
C SER A 109 22.04 31.49 4.12
N GLY A 110 22.65 30.96 5.20
CA GLY A 110 22.18 29.73 5.87
C GLY A 110 21.04 29.96 6.88
N ALA A 111 20.56 31.21 7.03
CA ALA A 111 19.49 31.54 7.97
C ALA A 111 18.14 31.64 7.24
N ASP A 112 17.06 31.25 7.95
CA ASP A 112 15.67 31.31 7.49
C ASP A 112 15.47 30.56 6.15
N ILE A 113 15.94 29.32 6.11
CA ILE A 113 15.79 28.45 4.94
C ILE A 113 14.32 28.07 4.79
N LYS A 114 13.74 28.44 3.65
CA LYS A 114 12.37 28.12 3.26
C LYS A 114 12.39 27.16 2.09
N LEU A 115 11.75 26.02 2.23
CA LEU A 115 11.63 24.99 1.23
C LEU A 115 10.26 25.11 0.58
N ARG A 116 10.22 25.10 -0.76
CA ARG A 116 8.95 25.16 -1.50
C ARG A 116 8.86 24.05 -2.52
N SER A 117 7.69 23.38 -2.54
CA SER A 117 7.34 22.40 -3.56
C SER A 117 5.89 22.57 -3.97
N SER A 118 5.66 22.68 -5.28
CA SER A 118 4.32 22.64 -5.91
C SER A 118 4.21 21.47 -6.88
N ALA A 119 5.17 20.54 -6.87
CA ALA A 119 5.24 19.43 -7.80
C ALA A 119 4.01 18.52 -7.68
N PHE A 120 3.42 18.18 -8.82
CA PHE A 120 2.26 17.30 -9.02
C PHE A 120 0.90 17.84 -8.52
N PHE A 121 0.83 18.95 -7.81
CA PHE A 121 -0.46 19.47 -7.29
C PHE A 121 -1.40 19.99 -8.38
N GLU A 122 -0.86 20.44 -9.52
CA GLU A 122 -1.63 20.83 -10.69
C GLU A 122 -2.17 19.62 -11.48
N LEU A 123 -1.46 18.48 -11.40
CA LEU A 123 -1.85 17.23 -12.08
C LEU A 123 -2.83 16.42 -11.23
N VAL A 124 -2.61 16.40 -9.91
CA VAL A 124 -3.43 15.67 -8.94
C VAL A 124 -3.65 16.54 -7.71
N PRO A 125 -4.83 17.18 -7.56
CA PRO A 125 -5.10 18.07 -6.42
C PRO A 125 -4.97 17.43 -5.03
N SER A 126 -5.13 16.11 -4.93
CA SER A 126 -4.96 15.33 -3.69
C SER A 126 -3.54 14.79 -3.49
N HIS A 127 -2.58 15.17 -4.36
CA HIS A 127 -1.19 14.76 -4.24
C HIS A 127 -0.58 15.26 -2.94
N VAL A 128 0.29 14.46 -2.34
CA VAL A 128 1.10 14.83 -1.18
C VAL A 128 2.57 14.50 -1.45
N THR A 129 3.47 15.38 -0.99
CA THR A 129 4.90 15.09 -0.99
C THR A 129 5.37 14.99 0.45
N PHE A 130 5.80 13.82 0.87
CA PHE A 130 6.44 13.63 2.16
C PHE A 130 7.84 14.24 2.11
N ALA A 131 8.08 15.21 2.98
CA ALA A 131 9.35 15.92 3.07
C ALA A 131 10.08 15.52 4.35
N GLN A 132 11.28 15.01 4.18
CA GLN A 132 12.22 14.75 5.26
C GLN A 132 13.32 15.80 5.19
N ILE A 133 13.50 16.54 6.26
CA ILE A 133 14.46 17.64 6.34
C ILE A 133 15.53 17.26 7.36
N GLU A 134 16.77 17.14 6.91
CA GLU A 134 17.93 16.92 7.73
C GLU A 134 18.72 18.22 7.87
N THR A 135 18.85 18.70 9.10
CA THR A 135 19.61 19.92 9.39
C THR A 135 21.07 19.57 9.73
N GLY A 136 21.98 20.55 9.62
CA GLY A 136 23.41 20.34 9.80
C GLY A 136 23.84 19.89 11.20
N ASP A 137 22.98 20.00 12.20
CA ASP A 137 23.15 19.46 13.55
C ASP A 137 22.62 18.02 13.71
N GLY A 138 22.22 17.39 12.61
CA GLY A 138 21.73 16.00 12.57
C GLY A 138 20.29 15.83 13.06
N GLN A 139 19.51 16.90 13.12
CA GLN A 139 18.09 16.83 13.41
C GLN A 139 17.31 16.43 12.17
N PHE A 140 16.25 15.64 12.37
CA PHE A 140 15.33 15.20 11.34
C PHE A 140 13.95 15.78 11.60
N ILE A 141 13.40 16.42 10.59
CA ILE A 141 12.06 17.01 10.60
C ILE A 141 11.27 16.36 9.48
N GLU A 142 10.11 15.78 9.79
CA GLU A 142 9.19 15.25 8.79
C GLU A 142 8.01 16.20 8.64
N GLN A 143 7.73 16.59 7.41
CA GLN A 143 6.60 17.46 7.06
C GLN A 143 5.96 16.97 5.75
N ILE A 144 4.81 17.56 5.41
CA ILE A 144 4.07 17.21 4.20
C ILE A 144 3.83 18.48 3.41
N PHE A 145 4.29 18.49 2.14
CA PHE A 145 3.78 19.43 1.17
C PHE A 145 2.45 18.93 0.63
N SER A 146 1.50 19.83 0.54
CA SER A 146 0.19 19.62 -0.05
C SER A 146 -0.20 20.85 -0.87
N ARG A 147 -1.31 20.78 -1.59
CA ARG A 147 -1.82 21.90 -2.35
C ARG A 147 -2.00 23.16 -1.49
N ASP A 148 -2.38 22.98 -0.21
CA ASP A 148 -2.64 24.08 0.73
C ASP A 148 -1.39 24.48 1.50
N GLN A 149 -0.36 23.64 1.54
CA GLN A 149 0.90 23.87 2.25
C GLN A 149 2.08 23.59 1.33
N GLN A 150 2.44 24.55 0.49
CA GLN A 150 3.51 24.44 -0.49
C GLN A 150 4.85 24.99 -0.01
N GLU A 151 4.90 25.63 1.16
CA GLU A 151 6.11 26.21 1.75
C GLU A 151 6.30 25.69 3.17
N LEU A 152 7.53 25.29 3.48
CA LEU A 152 7.96 24.82 4.78
C LEU A 152 9.13 25.68 5.24
N ASP A 153 9.07 26.14 6.49
CA ASP A 153 10.19 26.84 7.12
C ASP A 153 11.07 25.82 7.86
N ALA A 154 12.27 25.60 7.35
CA ALA A 154 13.21 24.65 7.95
C ALA A 154 13.82 25.17 9.27
N SER A 155 13.70 26.49 9.55
CA SER A 155 14.18 27.10 10.79
C SER A 155 13.13 27.14 11.91
N ALA A 156 11.85 27.07 11.56
CA ALA A 156 10.74 27.14 12.53
C ALA A 156 10.50 25.81 13.28
N GLY A 157 11.24 24.74 12.92
CA GLY A 157 11.04 23.38 13.44
C GLY A 157 11.51 23.13 14.87
N ASP A 158 12.10 24.08 15.56
CA ASP A 158 12.88 23.82 16.77
C ASP A 158 12.07 23.47 18.04
N ALA A 159 10.80 23.80 18.14
CA ALA A 159 10.07 23.62 19.39
C ALA A 159 8.97 22.55 19.36
N GLN A 160 8.27 22.37 18.24
CA GLN A 160 7.11 21.46 18.15
C GLN A 160 7.42 20.05 17.63
N LEU A 161 8.59 19.84 16.99
CA LEU A 161 8.94 18.59 16.29
C LEU A 161 9.91 17.69 17.07
N ARG A 162 10.50 18.15 18.17
CA ARG A 162 11.33 17.30 19.02
C ARG A 162 10.58 16.13 19.66
N ASP A 163 9.26 16.29 19.89
CA ASP A 163 8.39 15.28 20.53
C ASP A 163 7.51 14.49 19.55
N ALA A 164 7.41 14.89 18.29
CA ALA A 164 6.49 14.33 17.30
C ALA A 164 6.91 12.96 16.72
N GLY A 165 8.18 12.58 16.80
CA GLY A 165 8.71 11.45 16.03
C GLY A 165 7.99 10.11 16.21
N PHE A 166 7.77 9.64 17.44
CA PHE A 166 7.19 8.31 17.68
C PHE A 166 5.69 8.28 17.40
N LEU A 167 4.94 9.30 17.84
CA LEU A 167 3.48 9.37 17.65
C LEU A 167 3.12 9.54 16.18
N GLU A 168 3.96 10.24 15.41
CA GLU A 168 3.76 10.40 13.97
C GLU A 168 3.94 9.06 13.22
N TYR A 169 4.88 8.22 13.65
CA TYR A 169 5.01 6.86 13.10
C TYR A 169 3.82 5.97 13.45
N VAL A 170 3.27 6.11 14.65
CA VAL A 170 2.00 5.44 15.02
C VAL A 170 0.87 5.93 14.12
N ARG A 171 0.74 7.23 13.90
CA ARG A 171 -0.26 7.81 13.00
C ARG A 171 -0.08 7.31 11.56
N LEU A 172 1.16 7.25 11.07
CA LEU A 172 1.48 6.72 9.74
C LEU A 172 0.99 5.28 9.60
N GLY A 173 1.23 4.42 10.59
CA GLY A 173 0.74 3.04 10.61
C GLY A 173 -0.79 2.95 10.62
N ILE A 174 -1.48 3.78 11.41
CA ILE A 174 -2.95 3.85 11.42
C ILE A 174 -3.47 4.26 10.04
N MET A 175 -2.91 5.33 9.46
CA MET A 175 -3.31 5.83 8.14
C MET A 175 -3.02 4.83 7.04
N HIS A 176 -1.91 4.10 7.09
CA HIS A 176 -1.57 3.04 6.16
C HIS A 176 -2.69 1.99 6.05
N ILE A 177 -3.24 1.55 7.18
CA ILE A 177 -4.35 0.59 7.21
C ILE A 177 -5.66 1.22 6.72
N LEU A 178 -6.01 2.40 7.24
CA LEU A 178 -7.31 3.03 6.95
C LEU A 178 -7.43 3.56 5.52
N THR A 179 -6.32 3.76 4.83
CA THR A 179 -6.29 4.28 3.47
C THR A 179 -5.79 3.27 2.44
N GLY A 180 -5.26 2.12 2.89
CA GLY A 180 -4.82 1.02 2.02
C GLY A 180 -6.01 0.13 1.60
N PRO A 181 -6.46 0.17 0.32
CA PRO A 181 -7.60 -0.64 -0.13
C PRO A 181 -7.34 -2.14 0.01
N ASP A 182 -6.09 -2.57 -0.14
CA ASP A 182 -5.68 -3.97 0.03
C ASP A 182 -5.92 -4.44 1.48
N HIS A 183 -5.49 -3.63 2.47
CA HIS A 183 -5.68 -3.95 3.89
C HIS A 183 -7.14 -3.91 4.31
N MET A 184 -7.88 -2.90 3.85
CA MET A 184 -9.31 -2.78 4.14
C MET A 184 -10.11 -3.96 3.57
N SER A 185 -9.82 -4.36 2.33
CA SER A 185 -10.45 -5.51 1.67
C SER A 185 -10.13 -6.83 2.40
N PHE A 186 -8.87 -7.02 2.75
CA PHE A 186 -8.41 -8.19 3.50
C PHE A 186 -9.08 -8.29 4.88
N LEU A 187 -9.11 -7.21 5.66
CA LEU A 187 -9.76 -7.17 6.98
C LEU A 187 -11.26 -7.39 6.89
N LEU A 188 -11.92 -6.84 5.86
CA LEU A 188 -13.34 -7.09 5.61
C LEU A 188 -13.60 -8.59 5.42
N GLY A 189 -12.76 -9.27 4.63
CA GLY A 189 -12.85 -10.72 4.44
C GLY A 189 -12.66 -11.51 5.74
N LEU A 190 -11.74 -11.10 6.61
CA LEU A 190 -11.52 -11.72 7.91
C LEU A 190 -12.70 -11.52 8.86
N VAL A 191 -13.32 -10.33 8.87
CA VAL A 191 -14.52 -10.05 9.69
C VAL A 191 -15.69 -10.93 9.26
N LEU A 192 -15.88 -11.15 7.95
CA LEU A 192 -16.98 -11.99 7.44
C LEU A 192 -16.87 -13.45 7.91
N ILE A 193 -15.67 -14.03 7.90
CA ILE A 193 -15.44 -15.44 8.25
C ILE A 193 -15.36 -15.68 9.75
N SER A 194 -15.05 -14.64 10.52
CA SER A 194 -14.82 -14.76 11.96
C SER A 194 -16.14 -14.75 12.74
N ARG A 195 -16.27 -15.67 13.71
CA ARG A 195 -17.46 -15.78 14.54
C ARG A 195 -17.31 -15.10 15.91
N ARG A 196 -16.07 -14.97 16.41
CA ARG A 196 -15.76 -14.43 17.73
C ARG A 196 -14.71 -13.32 17.60
N LEU A 197 -14.90 -12.21 18.29
CA LEU A 197 -13.95 -11.11 18.31
C LEU A 197 -12.56 -11.56 18.79
N ARG A 198 -12.49 -12.43 19.79
CA ARG A 198 -11.22 -12.95 20.30
C ARG A 198 -10.39 -13.65 19.22
N ASP A 199 -11.03 -14.52 18.42
CA ASP A 199 -10.34 -15.27 17.37
C ASP A 199 -9.86 -14.30 16.28
N LEU A 200 -10.68 -13.27 15.96
CA LEU A 200 -10.34 -12.25 15.01
C LEU A 200 -9.14 -11.41 15.46
N VAL A 201 -9.09 -11.00 16.73
CA VAL A 201 -7.94 -10.28 17.31
C VAL A 201 -6.66 -11.13 17.16
N PHE A 202 -6.69 -12.41 17.53
CA PHE A 202 -5.51 -13.28 17.37
C PHE A 202 -5.04 -13.39 15.92
N VAL A 203 -5.97 -13.51 14.98
CA VAL A 203 -5.66 -13.62 13.53
C VAL A 203 -5.06 -12.31 13.01
N VAL A 204 -5.59 -11.17 13.41
CA VAL A 204 -5.11 -9.84 13.05
C VAL A 204 -3.71 -9.59 13.64
N THR A 205 -3.50 -9.87 14.93
CA THR A 205 -2.17 -9.75 15.55
C THR A 205 -1.15 -10.70 14.90
N GLY A 206 -1.55 -11.91 14.50
CA GLY A 206 -0.69 -12.80 13.72
C GLY A 206 -0.23 -12.18 12.39
N PHE A 207 -1.14 -11.50 11.70
CA PHE A 207 -0.80 -10.74 10.49
C PHE A 207 0.20 -9.62 10.80
N THR A 208 -0.04 -8.81 11.85
CA THR A 208 0.87 -7.72 12.23
C THR A 208 2.26 -8.22 12.59
N ILE A 209 2.37 -9.36 13.26
CA ILE A 209 3.68 -9.98 13.56
C ILE A 209 4.41 -10.34 12.27
N GLY A 210 3.75 -11.02 11.33
CA GLY A 210 4.32 -11.35 10.04
C GLY A 210 4.77 -10.11 9.26
N HIS A 211 3.89 -9.10 9.20
CA HIS A 211 4.17 -7.80 8.59
C HIS A 211 5.40 -7.13 9.19
N SER A 212 5.49 -7.08 10.52
CA SER A 212 6.60 -6.47 11.24
C SER A 212 7.94 -7.17 10.95
N ILE A 213 7.94 -8.50 10.87
CA ILE A 213 9.15 -9.29 10.60
C ILE A 213 9.70 -8.94 9.22
N THR A 214 8.87 -9.00 8.17
CA THR A 214 9.34 -8.75 6.80
C THR A 214 9.65 -7.29 6.54
N LEU A 215 8.89 -6.38 7.14
CA LEU A 215 9.21 -4.96 7.10
C LEU A 215 10.61 -4.69 7.69
N ALA A 216 10.92 -5.28 8.87
CA ALA A 216 12.22 -5.15 9.49
C ALA A 216 13.34 -5.77 8.64
N LEU A 217 13.15 -6.97 8.08
CA LEU A 217 14.12 -7.65 7.22
C LEU A 217 14.41 -6.86 5.93
N ALA A 218 13.39 -6.24 5.36
CA ALA A 218 13.55 -5.46 4.14
C ALA A 218 14.25 -4.12 4.40
N VAL A 219 13.80 -3.37 5.42
CA VAL A 219 14.36 -2.05 5.74
C VAL A 219 15.81 -2.14 6.25
N THR A 220 16.19 -3.24 6.91
CA THR A 220 17.59 -3.52 7.27
C THR A 220 18.45 -4.00 6.09
N GLY A 221 17.83 -4.22 4.91
CA GLY A 221 18.54 -4.67 3.71
C GLY A 221 18.94 -6.15 3.71
N ILE A 222 18.51 -6.93 4.72
CA ILE A 222 18.77 -8.38 4.83
C ILE A 222 18.05 -9.12 3.69
N LEU A 223 16.81 -8.72 3.38
CA LEU A 223 16.03 -9.26 2.27
C LEU A 223 15.55 -8.11 1.38
N ARG A 224 15.72 -8.27 0.06
CA ARG A 224 15.23 -7.31 -0.95
C ARG A 224 14.30 -8.04 -1.92
N PRO A 225 13.00 -8.11 -1.63
CA PRO A 225 12.05 -8.77 -2.52
C PRO A 225 11.84 -7.94 -3.78
N HIS A 226 11.44 -8.60 -4.85
CA HIS A 226 10.94 -7.93 -6.06
C HIS A 226 9.54 -7.38 -5.77
N ALA A 227 9.39 -6.08 -5.73
CA ALA A 227 8.14 -5.41 -5.36
C ALA A 227 6.97 -5.82 -6.27
N GLU A 228 7.22 -5.98 -7.58
CA GLU A 228 6.25 -6.46 -8.58
C GLU A 228 5.59 -7.79 -8.18
N TYR A 229 6.38 -8.74 -7.66
CA TYR A 229 5.86 -10.04 -7.23
C TYR A 229 5.04 -9.92 -5.94
N ILE A 230 5.47 -9.04 -5.05
CA ILE A 230 4.79 -8.82 -3.77
C ILE A 230 3.42 -8.19 -3.99
N ASP A 231 3.31 -7.17 -4.82
CA ASP A 231 2.04 -6.49 -5.10
C ASP A 231 0.99 -7.45 -5.69
N ALA A 232 1.41 -8.34 -6.59
CA ALA A 232 0.55 -9.38 -7.12
C ALA A 232 0.14 -10.38 -6.02
N LEU A 233 1.08 -10.85 -5.18
CA LEU A 233 0.77 -11.77 -4.09
C LEU A 233 -0.15 -11.15 -3.03
N VAL A 234 0.00 -9.86 -2.71
CA VAL A 234 -0.93 -9.12 -1.84
C VAL A 234 -2.36 -9.21 -2.38
N ALA A 235 -2.55 -8.94 -3.67
CA ALA A 235 -3.87 -9.07 -4.31
C ALA A 235 -4.41 -10.51 -4.27
N LEU A 236 -3.56 -11.52 -4.46
CA LEU A 236 -3.93 -12.93 -4.34
C LEU A 236 -4.43 -13.27 -2.93
N THR A 237 -3.84 -12.71 -1.87
CA THR A 237 -4.31 -12.94 -0.49
C THR A 237 -5.74 -12.46 -0.27
N ILE A 238 -6.14 -11.37 -0.93
CA ILE A 238 -7.52 -10.83 -0.88
C ILE A 238 -8.49 -11.79 -1.59
N ALA A 239 -8.14 -12.22 -2.81
CA ALA A 239 -8.93 -13.21 -3.53
C ALA A 239 -9.09 -14.50 -2.72
N MET A 240 -8.06 -14.91 -2.03
CA MET A 240 -8.02 -16.14 -1.25
C MET A 240 -8.89 -16.08 0.00
N ILE A 241 -8.91 -14.95 0.72
CA ILE A 241 -9.82 -14.77 1.88
C ILE A 241 -11.29 -14.72 1.42
N GLY A 242 -11.56 -14.11 0.25
CA GLY A 242 -12.88 -14.16 -0.39
C GLY A 242 -13.28 -15.59 -0.75
N ALA A 243 -12.39 -16.35 -1.36
CA ALA A 243 -12.60 -17.74 -1.73
C ALA A 243 -12.82 -18.64 -0.49
N GLU A 244 -12.10 -18.44 0.62
CA GLU A 244 -12.34 -19.14 1.88
C GLU A 244 -13.74 -18.90 2.41
N ASN A 245 -14.22 -17.66 2.38
CA ASN A 245 -15.59 -17.33 2.77
C ASN A 245 -16.61 -18.12 1.91
N ILE A 246 -16.41 -18.18 0.59
CA ILE A 246 -17.26 -18.97 -0.32
C ILE A 246 -17.18 -20.47 -0.01
N ALA A 247 -15.96 -21.01 0.20
CA ALA A 247 -15.77 -22.43 0.50
C ALA A 247 -16.49 -22.85 1.78
N VAL A 248 -16.42 -22.00 2.82
CA VAL A 248 -17.12 -22.22 4.09
C VAL A 248 -18.65 -22.09 3.94
N ALA A 249 -19.12 -21.09 3.19
CA ALA A 249 -20.55 -20.87 2.99
C ALA A 249 -21.20 -21.97 2.13
N THR A 250 -20.54 -22.43 1.10
CA THR A 250 -21.06 -23.43 0.15
C THR A 250 -20.83 -24.87 0.57
N HIS A 251 -19.95 -25.13 1.54
CA HIS A 251 -19.44 -26.46 1.91
C HIS A 251 -18.83 -27.23 0.73
N ARG A 252 -18.23 -26.52 -0.23
CA ARG A 252 -17.60 -27.09 -1.44
C ARG A 252 -16.15 -26.67 -1.60
N PRO A 253 -15.27 -26.99 -0.62
CA PRO A 253 -13.89 -26.51 -0.64
C PRO A 253 -13.11 -26.99 -1.89
N GLY A 254 -13.36 -28.21 -2.36
CA GLY A 254 -12.69 -28.75 -3.56
C GLY A 254 -13.01 -27.99 -4.85
N THR A 255 -14.28 -27.58 -5.03
CA THR A 255 -14.68 -26.77 -6.19
C THR A 255 -14.03 -25.40 -6.17
N VAL A 256 -14.02 -24.76 -4.99
CA VAL A 256 -13.40 -23.43 -4.81
C VAL A 256 -11.89 -23.52 -4.97
N ALA A 257 -11.25 -24.54 -4.39
CA ALA A 257 -9.81 -24.78 -4.54
C ALA A 257 -9.41 -24.99 -6.02
N ALA A 258 -10.21 -25.76 -6.78
CA ALA A 258 -10.00 -25.90 -8.22
C ALA A 258 -10.21 -24.59 -8.98
N GLY A 259 -11.21 -23.79 -8.59
CA GLY A 259 -11.50 -22.48 -9.19
C GLY A 259 -10.38 -21.45 -9.04
N ILE A 260 -9.57 -21.54 -7.99
CA ILE A 260 -8.36 -20.69 -7.80
C ILE A 260 -7.11 -21.38 -8.34
N GLY A 261 -6.92 -22.67 -8.04
CA GLY A 261 -5.70 -23.39 -8.37
C GLY A 261 -5.49 -23.61 -9.87
N LEU A 262 -6.55 -23.97 -10.62
CA LEU A 262 -6.44 -24.21 -12.06
C LEU A 262 -6.07 -22.96 -12.87
N PRO A 263 -6.67 -21.78 -12.65
CA PRO A 263 -6.21 -20.55 -13.29
C PRO A 263 -4.75 -20.20 -12.98
N LEU A 264 -4.30 -20.36 -11.73
CA LEU A 264 -2.91 -20.13 -11.35
C LEU A 264 -1.95 -21.09 -12.05
N LEU A 265 -2.32 -22.36 -12.19
CA LEU A 265 -1.54 -23.36 -12.96
C LEU A 265 -1.52 -23.01 -14.45
N ALA A 266 -2.64 -22.56 -15.01
CA ALA A 266 -2.69 -22.08 -16.39
C ALA A 266 -1.77 -20.86 -16.59
N MET A 267 -1.80 -19.90 -15.68
CA MET A 267 -0.89 -18.74 -15.69
C MET A 267 0.58 -19.19 -15.56
N ALA A 268 0.89 -20.20 -14.72
CA ALA A 268 2.23 -20.75 -14.61
C ALA A 268 2.71 -21.36 -15.94
N ALA A 269 1.83 -22.08 -16.65
CA ALA A 269 2.14 -22.64 -17.97
C ALA A 269 2.37 -21.54 -19.02
N VAL A 270 1.58 -20.48 -19.01
CA VAL A 270 1.73 -19.30 -19.90
C VAL A 270 3.03 -18.54 -19.57
N SER A 271 3.34 -18.37 -18.29
CA SER A 271 4.59 -17.73 -17.83
C SER A 271 5.82 -18.58 -18.23
N PHE A 272 5.71 -19.90 -18.21
CA PHE A 272 6.77 -20.79 -18.70
C PHE A 272 7.04 -20.60 -20.22
N ALA A 273 6.03 -20.18 -20.97
CA ALA A 273 6.17 -19.80 -22.37
C ALA A 273 6.73 -18.37 -22.57
N GLY A 274 7.12 -17.65 -21.50
CA GLY A 274 7.71 -16.32 -21.54
C GLY A 274 6.70 -15.17 -21.58
N ILE A 275 5.44 -15.42 -21.24
CA ILE A 275 4.39 -14.40 -21.19
C ILE A 275 4.04 -14.08 -19.74
N GLY A 276 4.19 -12.81 -19.34
CA GLY A 276 3.96 -12.30 -17.98
C GLY A 276 5.24 -12.06 -17.20
N THR A 277 5.12 -11.34 -16.07
CA THR A 277 6.25 -10.91 -15.24
C THR A 277 6.56 -11.87 -14.09
N LEU A 278 5.55 -12.63 -13.62
CA LEU A 278 5.70 -13.52 -12.47
C LEU A 278 6.40 -14.83 -12.86
N PRO A 279 7.39 -15.30 -12.07
CA PRO A 279 8.06 -16.58 -12.31
C PRO A 279 7.09 -17.76 -12.29
N PRO A 280 7.23 -18.75 -13.21
CA PRO A 280 6.35 -19.93 -13.25
C PRO A 280 6.34 -20.71 -11.93
N LEU A 281 7.49 -20.81 -11.26
CA LEU A 281 7.63 -21.50 -9.98
C LEU A 281 6.85 -20.83 -8.86
N LEU A 282 6.81 -19.49 -8.85
CA LEU A 282 6.01 -18.70 -7.91
C LEU A 282 4.52 -19.00 -8.09
N LEU A 283 4.04 -18.96 -9.32
CA LEU A 283 2.64 -19.25 -9.66
C LEU A 283 2.25 -20.69 -9.32
N PHE A 284 3.13 -21.66 -9.60
CA PHE A 284 2.94 -23.06 -9.21
C PHE A 284 2.87 -23.21 -7.69
N GLY A 285 3.80 -22.59 -6.94
CA GLY A 285 3.79 -22.59 -5.49
C GLY A 285 2.53 -21.95 -4.91
N ALA A 286 2.11 -20.82 -5.47
CA ALA A 286 0.87 -20.12 -5.09
C ALA A 286 -0.37 -21.01 -5.35
N ALA A 287 -0.46 -21.67 -6.50
CA ALA A 287 -1.54 -22.60 -6.82
C ALA A 287 -1.63 -23.74 -5.80
N LEU A 288 -0.48 -24.37 -5.50
CA LEU A 288 -0.40 -25.45 -4.53
C LEU A 288 -0.79 -24.99 -3.13
N PHE A 289 -0.29 -23.85 -2.69
CA PHE A 289 -0.62 -23.28 -1.40
C PHE A 289 -2.12 -22.96 -1.29
N CYS A 290 -2.69 -22.24 -2.26
CA CYS A 290 -4.10 -21.86 -2.27
C CYS A 290 -5.02 -23.10 -2.26
N ALA A 291 -4.74 -24.08 -3.12
CA ALA A 291 -5.54 -25.30 -3.19
C ALA A 291 -5.50 -26.08 -1.87
N ASN A 292 -4.32 -26.32 -1.31
CA ASN A 292 -4.19 -27.05 -0.05
C ASN A 292 -4.84 -26.31 1.12
N TYR A 293 -4.64 -25.00 1.22
CA TYR A 293 -5.27 -24.19 2.28
C TYR A 293 -6.80 -24.27 2.22
N LEU A 294 -7.41 -24.03 1.05
CA LEU A 294 -8.86 -24.04 0.88
C LEU A 294 -9.45 -25.42 1.17
N MET A 295 -8.77 -26.48 0.74
CA MET A 295 -9.17 -27.87 1.07
C MET A 295 -9.12 -28.12 2.57
N LEU A 296 -8.04 -27.72 3.24
CA LEU A 296 -7.84 -27.96 4.65
C LEU A 296 -8.79 -27.12 5.50
N SER A 297 -8.94 -25.81 5.23
CA SER A 297 -9.82 -24.91 5.97
C SER A 297 -11.29 -25.33 5.87
N GLY A 298 -11.71 -25.83 4.72
CA GLY A 298 -13.09 -26.29 4.49
C GLY A 298 -13.46 -27.60 5.20
N HIS A 299 -12.47 -28.42 5.58
CA HIS A 299 -12.71 -29.69 6.30
C HIS A 299 -12.57 -29.58 7.82
N MET A 300 -11.95 -28.51 8.33
CA MET A 300 -11.74 -28.33 9.76
C MET A 300 -12.96 -27.69 10.45
N ARG A 301 -13.40 -28.29 11.57
CA ARG A 301 -14.48 -27.72 12.41
C ARG A 301 -14.07 -26.42 13.10
N ASP A 302 -12.78 -26.31 13.45
CA ASP A 302 -12.16 -25.11 14.01
C ASP A 302 -10.87 -24.80 13.24
N ALA A 303 -10.99 -23.91 12.29
CA ALA A 303 -9.86 -23.46 11.45
C ALA A 303 -9.09 -22.28 12.08
N GLY A 304 -9.39 -21.86 13.34
CA GLY A 304 -8.79 -20.67 13.93
C GLY A 304 -7.28 -20.71 14.00
N ARG A 305 -6.67 -21.84 14.38
CA ARG A 305 -5.21 -22.00 14.41
C ARG A 305 -4.59 -21.99 13.01
N LEU A 306 -5.27 -22.64 12.06
CA LEU A 306 -4.80 -22.64 10.67
C LEU A 306 -4.85 -21.22 10.09
N ARG A 307 -5.92 -20.46 10.35
CA ARG A 307 -6.04 -19.07 9.93
C ARG A 307 -4.95 -18.20 10.54
N LEU A 308 -4.61 -18.39 11.82
CA LEU A 308 -3.50 -17.68 12.46
C LEU A 308 -2.18 -17.88 11.69
N ILE A 309 -1.85 -19.13 11.32
CA ILE A 309 -0.62 -19.44 10.58
C ILE A 309 -0.67 -18.79 9.19
N VAL A 310 -1.79 -18.92 8.50
CA VAL A 310 -1.93 -18.39 7.15
C VAL A 310 -1.94 -16.86 7.12
N THR A 311 -2.60 -16.22 8.07
CA THR A 311 -2.58 -14.74 8.17
C THR A 311 -1.21 -14.21 8.58
N LEU A 312 -0.42 -14.96 9.37
CA LEU A 312 0.98 -14.64 9.60
C LEU A 312 1.77 -14.68 8.27
N VAL A 313 1.58 -15.72 7.44
CA VAL A 313 2.20 -15.79 6.10
C VAL A 313 1.74 -14.64 5.21
N PHE A 314 0.46 -14.28 5.25
CA PHE A 314 -0.05 -13.12 4.50
C PHE A 314 0.57 -11.81 5.02
N GLY A 315 0.72 -11.66 6.34
CA GLY A 315 1.44 -10.56 6.93
C GLY A 315 2.88 -10.47 6.43
N LEU A 316 3.60 -11.61 6.33
CA LEU A 316 4.95 -11.65 5.74
C LEU A 316 4.97 -11.10 4.30
N ILE A 317 3.96 -11.40 3.49
CA ILE A 317 3.84 -10.87 2.12
C ILE A 317 3.59 -9.35 2.15
N HIS A 318 2.59 -8.91 2.92
CA HIS A 318 2.18 -7.50 2.97
C HIS A 318 3.27 -6.58 3.53
N GLY A 319 4.09 -7.05 4.49
CA GLY A 319 5.18 -6.26 5.06
C GLY A 319 6.27 -5.92 4.03
N PHE A 320 6.50 -6.79 3.06
CA PHE A 320 7.39 -6.46 1.95
C PHE A 320 6.82 -5.40 1.01
N GLY A 321 5.50 -5.33 0.83
CA GLY A 321 4.86 -4.34 -0.06
C GLY A 321 5.10 -2.90 0.40
N PHE A 322 5.09 -2.65 1.71
CA PHE A 322 5.36 -1.30 2.25
C PHE A 322 6.86 -1.00 2.40
N ALA A 323 7.71 -2.03 2.44
CA ALA A 323 9.14 -1.86 2.66
C ALA A 323 9.83 -1.05 1.55
N ALA A 324 9.39 -1.17 0.30
CA ALA A 324 9.93 -0.40 -0.82
C ALA A 324 9.77 1.11 -0.57
N THR A 325 8.60 1.55 -0.11
CA THR A 325 8.32 2.95 0.23
C THR A 325 9.24 3.45 1.36
N LEU A 326 9.41 2.65 2.43
CA LEU A 326 10.29 3.03 3.55
C LEU A 326 11.77 3.09 3.14
N LEU A 327 12.25 2.19 2.28
CA LEU A 327 13.62 2.21 1.78
C LEU A 327 13.92 3.47 0.96
N GLU A 328 12.94 3.93 0.18
CA GLU A 328 13.08 5.14 -0.63
C GLU A 328 13.04 6.44 0.21
N MET A 329 12.51 6.40 1.43
CA MET A 329 12.54 7.53 2.38
C MET A 329 13.95 7.81 2.92
N GLN A 330 14.95 6.95 2.71
CA GLN A 330 16.34 7.11 3.19
C GLN A 330 16.44 7.40 4.69
N LEU A 331 15.64 6.69 5.49
CA LEU A 331 15.52 6.92 6.92
C LEU A 331 16.85 6.69 7.68
N PRO A 332 17.18 7.52 8.69
CA PRO A 332 18.39 7.34 9.48
C PRO A 332 18.37 6.01 10.24
N ALA A 333 19.49 5.29 10.19
CA ALA A 333 19.61 4.01 10.88
C ALA A 333 19.30 4.10 12.39
N GLN A 334 19.60 5.24 13.01
CA GLN A 334 19.38 5.50 14.44
C GLN A 334 17.89 5.58 14.81
N LYS A 335 17.02 6.05 13.90
CA LYS A 335 15.56 6.15 14.11
C LYS A 335 14.81 4.92 13.61
N LEU A 336 15.46 4.03 12.87
CA LEU A 336 14.83 2.90 12.21
C LEU A 336 14.02 2.01 13.18
N ALA A 337 14.55 1.74 14.37
CA ALA A 337 13.85 0.97 15.39
C ALA A 337 12.58 1.68 15.89
N GLN A 338 12.64 3.00 16.09
CA GLN A 338 11.48 3.79 16.54
C GLN A 338 10.39 3.82 15.46
N ILE A 339 10.79 3.98 14.20
CA ILE A 339 9.88 3.96 13.04
C ILE A 339 9.20 2.61 12.94
N LEU A 340 9.96 1.52 12.96
CA LEU A 340 9.42 0.17 12.88
C LEU A 340 8.44 -0.14 14.02
N VAL A 341 8.81 0.20 15.25
CA VAL A 341 7.95 -0.05 16.42
C VAL A 341 6.71 0.85 16.37
N GLY A 342 6.87 2.16 16.16
CA GLY A 342 5.75 3.11 16.09
C GLY A 342 4.78 2.78 14.97
N PHE A 343 5.30 2.52 13.77
CA PHE A 343 4.49 2.14 12.61
C PHE A 343 3.69 0.86 12.86
N ASN A 344 4.31 -0.21 13.36
CA ASN A 344 3.62 -1.48 13.60
C ASN A 344 2.59 -1.41 14.74
N ILE A 345 2.84 -0.59 15.77
CA ILE A 345 1.82 -0.27 16.77
C ILE A 345 0.64 0.46 16.10
N GLY A 346 0.92 1.40 15.21
CA GLY A 346 -0.11 2.09 14.44
C GLY A 346 -0.91 1.15 13.53
N VAL A 347 -0.25 0.23 12.87
CA VAL A 347 -0.89 -0.83 12.06
C VAL A 347 -1.86 -1.64 12.90
N GLU A 348 -1.44 -2.14 14.06
CA GLU A 348 -2.30 -2.92 14.97
C GLU A 348 -3.49 -2.09 15.45
N ILE A 349 -3.28 -0.85 15.88
CA ILE A 349 -4.36 0.06 16.29
C ILE A 349 -5.33 0.32 15.13
N GLY A 350 -4.84 0.58 13.93
CA GLY A 350 -5.64 0.81 12.73
C GLY A 350 -6.51 -0.40 12.38
N GLN A 351 -5.94 -1.59 12.40
CA GLN A 351 -6.64 -2.84 12.14
C GLN A 351 -7.72 -3.12 13.18
N LEU A 352 -7.39 -3.03 14.47
CA LEU A 352 -8.36 -3.26 15.55
C LEU A 352 -9.48 -2.22 15.53
N SER A 353 -9.19 -0.95 15.26
CA SER A 353 -10.20 0.10 15.14
C SER A 353 -11.18 -0.18 13.99
N LEU A 354 -10.67 -0.58 12.83
CA LEU A 354 -11.50 -0.95 11.68
C LEU A 354 -12.37 -2.17 11.97
N VAL A 355 -11.79 -3.22 12.56
CA VAL A 355 -12.49 -4.44 12.94
C VAL A 355 -13.62 -4.15 13.93
N LEU A 356 -13.33 -3.37 14.99
CA LEU A 356 -14.33 -2.99 15.99
C LEU A 356 -15.45 -2.14 15.38
N THR A 357 -15.11 -1.23 14.46
CA THR A 357 -16.09 -0.42 13.74
C THR A 357 -17.00 -1.29 12.88
N LEU A 358 -16.45 -2.19 12.07
CA LEU A 358 -17.22 -3.10 11.22
C LEU A 358 -18.13 -4.02 12.05
N MET A 359 -17.61 -4.61 13.12
CA MET A 359 -18.42 -5.46 14.00
C MET A 359 -19.49 -4.66 14.75
N GLY A 360 -19.18 -3.43 15.16
CA GLY A 360 -20.14 -2.51 15.77
C GLY A 360 -21.31 -2.16 14.82
N LEU A 361 -20.98 -1.87 13.56
CA LEU A 361 -21.98 -1.61 12.51
C LEU A 361 -22.89 -2.83 12.26
N VAL A 362 -22.30 -4.03 12.17
CA VAL A 362 -23.08 -5.28 12.07
C VAL A 362 -23.96 -5.48 13.30
N GLY A 363 -23.41 -5.28 14.49
CA GLY A 363 -24.19 -5.39 15.75
C GLY A 363 -25.34 -4.39 15.81
N LEU A 364 -25.12 -3.14 15.37
CA LEU A 364 -26.14 -2.10 15.30
C LEU A 364 -27.26 -2.45 14.30
N ALA A 365 -26.88 -2.96 13.12
CA ALA A 365 -27.81 -3.42 12.10
C ALA A 365 -28.70 -4.54 12.63
N VAL A 366 -28.13 -5.53 13.31
CA VAL A 366 -28.87 -6.63 13.94
C VAL A 366 -29.81 -6.10 15.05
N ARG A 367 -29.35 -5.18 15.88
CA ARG A 367 -30.16 -4.57 16.96
C ARG A 367 -31.36 -3.79 16.40
N ASN A 368 -31.18 -3.10 15.28
CA ASN A 368 -32.23 -2.33 14.63
C ASN A 368 -33.13 -3.17 13.72
N LYS A 369 -33.06 -4.51 13.80
CA LYS A 369 -33.86 -5.46 13.00
C LYS A 369 -33.72 -5.21 11.47
N LEU A 370 -32.61 -4.62 11.02
CA LEU A 370 -32.24 -4.54 9.62
C LEU A 370 -31.82 -5.97 9.19
N SER A 371 -32.84 -6.78 8.84
CA SER A 371 -32.65 -8.18 8.44
C SER A 371 -32.25 -8.25 6.95
N LEU A 372 -31.06 -7.75 6.61
CA LEU A 372 -30.44 -8.22 5.39
C LEU A 372 -30.14 -9.72 5.57
N PRO A 373 -30.59 -10.59 4.66
CA PRO A 373 -30.32 -12.02 4.78
C PRO A 373 -28.81 -12.23 4.78
N ARG A 374 -28.28 -12.54 5.99
CA ARG A 374 -26.85 -12.70 6.21
C ARG A 374 -26.13 -13.54 5.13
N PRO A 375 -26.69 -14.67 4.62
CA PRO A 375 -26.09 -15.43 3.56
C PRO A 375 -25.82 -14.59 2.31
N ILE A 376 -26.82 -13.83 1.84
CA ILE A 376 -26.70 -13.03 0.60
C ILE A 376 -25.62 -11.95 0.74
N VAL A 377 -25.54 -11.29 1.90
CA VAL A 377 -24.52 -10.25 2.14
C VAL A 377 -23.13 -10.87 2.16
N VAL A 378 -22.96 -11.98 2.87
CA VAL A 378 -21.67 -12.68 2.95
C VAL A 378 -21.24 -13.17 1.57
N ASP A 379 -22.15 -13.79 0.82
CA ASP A 379 -21.87 -14.31 -0.52
C ASP A 379 -21.52 -13.17 -1.50
N ALA A 380 -22.26 -12.06 -1.48
CA ALA A 380 -22.01 -10.92 -2.35
C ALA A 380 -20.66 -10.25 -2.05
N VAL A 381 -20.35 -10.02 -0.77
CA VAL A 381 -19.07 -9.41 -0.37
C VAL A 381 -17.91 -10.36 -0.65
N ALA A 382 -18.05 -11.66 -0.35
CA ALA A 382 -17.03 -12.65 -0.65
C ALA A 382 -16.75 -12.75 -2.16
N ALA A 383 -17.81 -12.76 -2.99
CA ALA A 383 -17.66 -12.74 -4.45
C ALA A 383 -16.97 -11.44 -4.92
N GLY A 384 -17.32 -10.30 -4.33
CA GLY A 384 -16.65 -9.01 -4.59
C GLY A 384 -15.17 -9.04 -4.27
N LEU A 385 -14.78 -9.63 -3.11
CA LEU A 385 -13.37 -9.78 -2.73
C LEU A 385 -12.60 -10.69 -3.70
N VAL A 386 -13.21 -11.79 -4.13
CA VAL A 386 -12.60 -12.66 -5.17
C VAL A 386 -12.43 -11.91 -6.47
N ALA A 387 -13.46 -11.17 -6.92
CA ALA A 387 -13.40 -10.42 -8.17
C ALA A 387 -12.32 -9.33 -8.14
N VAL A 388 -12.30 -8.49 -7.08
CA VAL A 388 -11.33 -7.40 -6.93
C VAL A 388 -9.92 -7.95 -6.75
N GLY A 389 -9.73 -8.95 -5.87
CA GLY A 389 -8.42 -9.56 -5.64
C GLY A 389 -7.87 -10.23 -6.90
N THR A 390 -8.71 -10.93 -7.67
CA THR A 390 -8.30 -11.55 -8.95
C THR A 390 -7.99 -10.48 -9.99
N TYR A 391 -8.79 -9.43 -10.10
CA TYR A 391 -8.53 -8.33 -11.02
C TYR A 391 -7.18 -7.66 -10.71
N TRP A 392 -6.92 -7.31 -9.44
CA TRP A 392 -5.64 -6.72 -9.05
C TRP A 392 -4.47 -7.68 -9.24
N PHE A 393 -4.67 -8.98 -8.93
CA PHE A 393 -3.63 -9.98 -9.15
C PHE A 393 -3.23 -10.07 -10.62
N VAL A 394 -4.21 -10.21 -11.52
CA VAL A 394 -3.95 -10.29 -12.97
C VAL A 394 -3.36 -8.99 -13.48
N SER A 395 -3.90 -7.83 -13.12
CA SER A 395 -3.39 -6.54 -13.59
C SER A 395 -1.94 -6.30 -13.15
N ARG A 396 -1.56 -6.69 -11.93
CA ARG A 396 -0.19 -6.58 -11.40
C ARG A 396 0.77 -7.67 -11.90
N SER A 397 0.25 -8.71 -12.56
CA SER A 397 1.06 -9.83 -13.09
C SER A 397 1.51 -9.63 -14.55
N TYR A 398 0.96 -8.66 -15.25
CA TYR A 398 1.21 -8.43 -16.69
C TYR A 398 1.59 -6.99 -17.04
N VAL A 399 1.84 -6.13 -16.04
CA VAL A 399 2.26 -4.73 -16.25
C VAL A 399 3.77 -4.54 -16.08
#